data_a5670851476b5bf7fe78f96cf10d469f
#
_entry.id   a5670851476b5bf7fe78f96cf10d469f
#
_cell.length_a   1.000
_cell.length_b   1.000
_cell.length_c   1.000
_cell.angle_alpha   90.00
_cell.angle_beta   90.00
_cell.angle_gamma   90.00
#
_symmetry.space_group_name_H-M   'P 1'
#
loop_
_entity.id
_entity.type
_entity.pdbx_description
1 polymer ?
#
loop_
_entity_poly.entity_id
_entity_poly.type
_entity_poly.pdbx_seq_one_letter_code
_entity_poly.pdbx_strand_id
1 'polypeptide(L)'
;HAAIHAAPLAPAGHIDAKDWDKSVNINLRATGILIPMIEPLLRAKSGAAQFLDDPHAGEKFFGAYAATKTAQITLARSWAAETAKTGPKVHIATPAPMPTATRARFFPGEDRAPLASPRDEAKRILSVH
;
A
#
# COMPACT_ATOMS: atom_id res chain seq x y z
N HIS A 1 6.00 5.40 4.46
CA HIS A 1 4.75 4.72 4.10
C HIS A 1 3.63 5.75 3.94
N ALA A 2 2.99 5.78 2.78
CA ALA A 2 1.88 6.68 2.49
C ALA A 2 0.69 5.88 1.93
N ALA A 3 -0.30 5.66 2.75
CA ALA A 3 -1.59 5.14 2.37
C ALA A 3 -2.64 5.57 3.40
N ILE A 4 -3.85 5.75 2.97
CA ILE A 4 -4.95 6.15 3.84
C ILE A 4 -6.22 5.39 3.50
N HIS A 5 -6.95 5.02 4.53
CA HIS A 5 -8.37 4.75 4.45
C HIS A 5 -9.10 6.07 4.67
N ALA A 6 -9.49 6.74 3.60
CA ALA A 6 -10.08 8.07 3.66
C ALA A 6 -11.44 8.08 4.36
N ALA A 7 -12.14 6.96 4.33
CA ALA A 7 -13.47 6.82 4.88
C ALA A 7 -13.67 5.47 5.56
N PRO A 8 -14.71 5.32 6.39
CA PRO A 8 -15.23 4.00 6.72
C PRO A 8 -15.62 3.23 5.45
N LEU A 9 -15.66 1.92 5.53
CA LEU A 9 -16.10 1.08 4.43
C LEU A 9 -17.49 1.52 3.95
N ALA A 10 -17.66 1.65 2.64
CA ALA A 10 -18.91 2.12 2.02
C ALA A 10 -19.23 1.32 0.76
N PRO A 11 -20.53 1.11 0.45
CA PRO A 11 -20.92 0.55 -0.84
C PRO A 11 -20.39 1.40 -2.00
N ALA A 12 -20.00 0.78 -3.10
CA ALA A 12 -19.40 1.47 -4.24
C ALA A 12 -20.29 2.60 -4.81
N GLY A 13 -21.60 2.45 -4.72
CA GLY A 13 -22.56 3.48 -5.14
C GLY A 13 -22.74 4.64 -4.17
N HIS A 14 -22.12 4.61 -3.00
CA HIS A 14 -22.30 5.59 -1.92
C HIS A 14 -20.99 6.16 -1.38
N ILE A 15 -19.93 6.12 -2.16
CA ILE A 15 -18.64 6.71 -1.78
C ILE A 15 -18.71 8.22 -1.97
N ASP A 16 -18.44 8.97 -0.91
CA ASP A 16 -18.39 10.42 -0.95
C ASP A 16 -17.26 10.91 -1.88
N ALA A 17 -17.53 11.96 -2.64
CA ALA A 17 -16.54 12.58 -3.53
C ALA A 17 -15.27 13.01 -2.80
N LYS A 18 -15.38 13.51 -1.58
CA LYS A 18 -14.22 13.87 -0.74
C LYS A 18 -13.35 12.67 -0.42
N ASP A 19 -13.95 11.53 -0.16
CA ASP A 19 -13.26 10.29 0.15
C ASP A 19 -12.58 9.72 -1.09
N TRP A 20 -13.21 9.82 -2.24
CA TRP A 20 -12.59 9.51 -3.53
C TRP A 20 -11.36 10.37 -3.77
N ASP A 21 -11.49 11.68 -3.69
CA ASP A 21 -10.41 12.63 -3.94
C ASP A 21 -9.24 12.40 -3.00
N LYS A 22 -9.52 12.17 -1.72
CA LYS A 22 -8.52 11.92 -0.71
C LYS A 22 -7.79 10.60 -0.94
N SER A 23 -8.52 9.54 -1.28
CA SER A 23 -7.94 8.24 -1.61
C SER A 23 -7.05 8.31 -2.86
N VAL A 24 -7.52 8.94 -3.92
CA VAL A 24 -6.74 9.14 -5.14
C VAL A 24 -5.48 9.98 -4.87
N ASN A 25 -5.60 11.08 -4.16
CA ASN A 25 -4.49 11.98 -3.91
C ASN A 25 -3.40 11.34 -3.04
N ILE A 26 -3.76 10.63 -1.98
CA ILE A 26 -2.80 10.05 -1.04
C ILE A 26 -2.31 8.67 -1.49
N ASN A 27 -3.21 7.79 -1.92
CA ASN A 27 -2.83 6.42 -2.26
C ASN A 27 -2.21 6.28 -3.65
N LEU A 28 -2.52 7.17 -4.58
CA LEU A 28 -2.05 7.05 -5.96
C LEU A 28 -1.20 8.26 -6.39
N ARG A 29 -1.77 9.45 -6.42
CA ARG A 29 -1.11 10.64 -6.98
C ARG A 29 0.18 10.99 -6.26
N ALA A 30 0.20 10.92 -4.94
CA ALA A 30 1.40 11.18 -4.15
C ALA A 30 2.54 10.22 -4.52
N THR A 31 2.24 8.94 -4.76
CA THR A 31 3.22 7.96 -5.22
C THR A 31 3.78 8.33 -6.59
N GLY A 32 2.91 8.71 -7.53
CA GLY A 32 3.33 9.14 -8.86
C GLY A 32 4.22 10.38 -8.87
N ILE A 33 4.02 11.28 -7.91
CA ILE A 33 4.86 12.47 -7.72
C ILE A 33 6.18 12.10 -7.01
N LEU A 34 6.12 11.21 -6.04
CA LEU A 34 7.27 10.84 -5.22
C LEU A 34 8.33 10.04 -5.99
N ILE A 35 7.91 9.11 -6.86
CA ILE A 35 8.83 8.24 -7.61
C ILE A 35 9.90 9.04 -8.37
N PRO A 36 9.57 10.01 -9.23
CA PRO A 36 10.60 10.78 -9.94
C PRO A 36 11.48 11.63 -9.03
N MET A 37 11.00 11.99 -7.85
CA MET A 37 11.80 12.75 -6.88
C MET A 37 12.83 11.87 -6.17
N ILE A 38 12.49 10.63 -5.84
CA ILE A 38 13.37 9.75 -5.06
C ILE A 38 14.25 8.85 -5.93
N GLU A 39 13.86 8.55 -7.16
CA GLU A 39 14.61 7.64 -8.02
C GLU A 39 16.09 8.04 -8.20
N PRO A 40 16.44 9.29 -8.49
CA PRO A 40 17.85 9.69 -8.59
C PRO A 40 18.62 9.48 -7.29
N LEU A 41 18.00 9.69 -6.15
CA LEU A 41 18.62 9.51 -4.84
C LEU A 41 18.87 8.03 -4.56
N LEU A 42 17.91 7.18 -4.88
CA LEU A 42 18.04 5.73 -4.73
C LEU A 42 19.13 5.17 -5.64
N ARG A 43 19.22 5.63 -6.88
CA ARG A 43 20.28 5.25 -7.82
C ARG A 43 21.66 5.63 -7.28
N ALA A 44 21.82 6.85 -6.79
CA ALA A 44 23.09 7.35 -6.28
C ALA A 44 23.60 6.56 -5.06
N LYS A 45 22.73 5.95 -4.28
CA LYS A 45 23.07 5.22 -3.06
C LYS A 45 22.83 3.70 -3.14
N SER A 46 22.57 3.18 -4.33
CA SER A 46 22.17 1.78 -4.51
C SER A 46 21.02 1.35 -3.60
N GLY A 47 20.08 2.27 -3.43
CA GLY A 47 18.94 2.12 -2.53
C GLY A 47 17.83 1.26 -3.11
N ALA A 48 16.84 0.99 -2.29
CA ALA A 48 15.67 0.21 -2.66
C ALA A 48 14.38 0.92 -2.22
N ALA A 49 13.31 0.68 -2.97
CA ALA A 49 11.96 1.09 -2.60
C ALA A 49 11.13 -0.14 -2.25
N GLN A 50 10.32 -0.01 -1.21
CA GLN A 50 9.41 -1.08 -0.78
C GLN A 50 7.97 -0.58 -0.81
N PHE A 51 7.11 -1.32 -1.48
CA PHE A 51 5.66 -1.10 -1.47
C PHE A 51 4.97 -2.22 -0.71
N LEU A 52 3.91 -1.85 -0.01
CA LEU A 52 3.09 -2.80 0.74
C LEU A 52 1.75 -2.95 0.02
N ASP A 53 1.49 -4.14 -0.50
CA ASP A 53 0.22 -4.49 -1.14
C ASP A 53 -0.85 -4.85 -0.11
N ASP A 54 -2.09 -4.72 -0.52
CA ASP A 54 -3.25 -5.14 0.27
C ASP A 54 -4.20 -5.91 -0.64
N PRO A 55 -4.47 -7.19 -0.35
CA PRO A 55 -5.24 -8.07 -1.22
C PRO A 55 -6.76 -7.83 -1.21
N HIS A 56 -7.27 -6.80 -0.56
CA HIS A 56 -8.72 -6.53 -0.45
C HIS A 56 -9.34 -5.94 -1.72
N ALA A 57 -8.60 -5.85 -2.83
CA ALA A 57 -9.15 -5.39 -4.11
C ALA A 57 -10.29 -6.32 -4.57
N GLY A 58 -11.42 -5.73 -4.91
CA GLY A 58 -12.62 -6.46 -5.34
C GLY A 58 -13.53 -6.94 -4.20
N GLU A 59 -13.11 -6.84 -2.95
CA GLU A 59 -14.00 -7.13 -1.83
C GLU A 59 -15.07 -6.03 -1.64
N LYS A 60 -16.22 -6.45 -1.13
CA LYS A 60 -17.32 -5.51 -0.87
C LYS A 60 -16.89 -4.42 0.13
N PHE A 61 -17.35 -3.21 -0.10
CA PHE A 61 -17.11 -2.02 0.73
C PHE A 61 -15.69 -1.43 0.70
N PHE A 62 -14.74 -2.06 0.02
CA PHE A 62 -13.36 -1.56 -0.06
C PHE A 62 -13.11 -0.62 -1.26
N GLY A 63 -14.12 -0.28 -2.05
CA GLY A 63 -14.02 0.32 -3.38
C GLY A 63 -12.96 1.40 -3.58
N ALA A 64 -13.07 2.54 -2.92
CA ALA A 64 -12.12 3.65 -3.12
C ALA A 64 -10.70 3.31 -2.64
N TYR A 65 -10.58 2.71 -1.48
CA TYR A 65 -9.28 2.29 -0.96
C TYR A 65 -8.64 1.22 -1.85
N ALA A 66 -9.36 0.15 -2.13
CA ALA A 66 -8.82 -0.97 -2.91
C ALA A 66 -8.47 -0.55 -4.35
N ALA A 67 -9.31 0.26 -4.98
CA ALA A 67 -9.05 0.77 -6.34
C ALA A 67 -7.77 1.61 -6.38
N THR A 68 -7.61 2.55 -5.45
CA THR A 68 -6.43 3.43 -5.41
C THR A 68 -5.18 2.69 -4.96
N LYS A 69 -5.31 1.75 -4.05
CA LYS A 69 -4.19 0.90 -3.61
C LYS A 69 -3.71 -0.02 -4.73
N THR A 70 -4.62 -0.66 -5.46
CA THR A 70 -4.30 -1.49 -6.62
C THR A 70 -3.59 -0.66 -7.70
N ALA A 71 -4.06 0.56 -7.96
CA ALA A 71 -3.41 1.45 -8.90
C ALA A 71 -1.98 1.83 -8.46
N GLN A 72 -1.78 2.11 -7.18
CA GLN A 72 -0.45 2.35 -6.61
C GLN A 72 0.49 1.15 -6.85
N ILE A 73 0.03 -0.05 -6.58
CA ILE A 73 0.82 -1.28 -6.74
C ILE A 73 1.11 -1.56 -8.22
N THR A 74 0.16 -1.29 -9.11
CA THR A 74 0.39 -1.41 -10.55
C THR A 74 1.48 -0.45 -11.03
N LEU A 75 1.48 0.79 -10.55
CA LEU A 75 2.54 1.75 -10.82
C LEU A 75 3.91 1.27 -10.28
N ALA A 76 3.93 0.74 -9.07
CA ALA A 76 5.13 0.17 -8.47
C ALA A 76 5.69 -1.02 -9.27
N ARG A 77 4.83 -1.89 -9.78
CA ARG A 77 5.23 -3.02 -10.65
C ARG A 77 5.81 -2.53 -11.97
N SER A 78 5.25 -1.50 -12.56
CA SER A 78 5.79 -0.87 -13.77
C SER A 78 7.21 -0.35 -13.52
N TRP A 79 7.38 0.40 -12.46
CA TRP A 79 8.68 0.92 -12.05
C TRP A 79 9.70 -0.19 -11.75
N ALA A 80 9.29 -1.24 -11.07
CA ALA A 80 10.14 -2.42 -10.81
C ALA A 80 10.63 -3.07 -12.11
N ALA A 81 9.75 -3.23 -13.10
CA ALA A 81 10.10 -3.80 -14.39
C ALA A 81 11.06 -2.91 -15.19
N GLU A 82 10.86 -1.60 -15.16
CA GLU A 82 11.72 -0.62 -15.83
C GLU A 82 13.13 -0.58 -15.24
N THR A 83 13.26 -0.77 -13.95
CA THR A 83 14.53 -0.64 -13.21
C THR A 83 15.21 -1.97 -12.88
N ALA A 84 14.67 -3.08 -13.35
CA ALA A 84 15.15 -4.42 -13.00
C ALA A 84 16.65 -4.66 -13.26
N LYS A 85 17.21 -4.05 -14.31
CA LYS A 85 18.63 -4.19 -14.68
C LYS A 85 19.52 -3.05 -14.21
N THR A 86 18.94 -1.88 -14.00
CA THR A 86 19.71 -0.64 -13.76
C THR A 86 19.54 -0.11 -12.33
N GLY A 87 18.60 -0.68 -11.56
CA GLY A 87 18.20 -0.15 -10.25
C GLY A 87 17.44 1.18 -10.36
N PRO A 88 16.86 1.68 -9.28
CA PRO A 88 16.87 1.08 -7.94
C PRO A 88 16.09 -0.24 -7.88
N LYS A 89 16.31 -1.01 -6.81
CA LYS A 89 15.52 -2.21 -6.55
C LYS A 89 14.15 -1.80 -6.03
N VAL A 90 13.09 -2.34 -6.63
CA VAL A 90 11.71 -2.06 -6.22
C VAL A 90 11.06 -3.38 -5.80
N HIS A 91 10.64 -3.45 -4.54
CA HIS A 91 10.03 -4.64 -3.95
C HIS A 91 8.56 -4.37 -3.62
N ILE A 92 7.74 -5.40 -3.80
CA ILE A 92 6.32 -5.37 -3.40
C ILE A 92 6.11 -6.55 -2.47
N ALA A 93 5.63 -6.26 -1.26
CA ALA A 93 5.33 -7.28 -0.26
C ALA A 93 3.87 -7.18 0.18
N THR A 94 3.26 -8.31 0.46
CA THR A 94 1.93 -8.38 1.07
C THR A 94 2.09 -8.74 2.55
N PRO A 95 1.88 -7.78 3.46
CA PRO A 95 1.95 -8.07 4.89
C PRO A 95 0.86 -9.06 5.33
N ALA A 96 1.20 -9.90 6.28
CA ALA A 96 0.20 -10.71 6.97
C ALA A 96 -0.75 -9.82 7.79
N PRO A 97 -2.00 -10.26 8.06
CA PRO A 97 -2.91 -9.54 8.95
C PRO A 97 -2.29 -9.29 10.33
N MET A 98 -2.40 -8.06 10.81
CA MET A 98 -1.80 -7.63 12.07
C MET A 98 -2.85 -6.97 12.98
N PRO A 99 -2.73 -7.08 14.32
CA PRO A 99 -3.70 -6.50 15.25
C PRO A 99 -3.52 -4.99 15.40
N THR A 100 -3.71 -4.25 14.32
CA THR A 100 -3.61 -2.79 14.29
C THR A 100 -4.95 -2.11 14.56
N ALA A 101 -4.93 -0.84 14.95
CA ALA A 101 -6.15 -0.05 15.12
C ALA A 101 -6.95 0.06 13.81
N THR A 102 -6.28 0.17 12.67
CA THR A 102 -6.93 0.19 11.35
C THR A 102 -7.67 -1.12 11.10
N ARG A 103 -7.04 -2.26 11.34
CA ARG A 103 -7.69 -3.56 11.16
C ARG A 103 -8.90 -3.73 12.09
N ALA A 104 -8.81 -3.28 13.33
CA ALA A 104 -9.92 -3.32 14.28
C ALA A 104 -11.15 -2.51 13.80
N ARG A 105 -10.94 -1.43 13.07
CA ARG A 105 -12.04 -0.64 12.46
C ARG A 105 -12.75 -1.39 11.35
N PHE A 106 -12.04 -2.17 10.54
CA PHE A 106 -12.60 -2.87 9.39
C PHE A 106 -13.08 -4.29 9.72
N PHE A 107 -12.55 -4.89 10.76
CA PHE A 107 -12.89 -6.24 11.21
C PHE A 107 -13.19 -6.24 12.73
N PRO A 108 -14.28 -5.58 13.16
CA PRO A 108 -14.59 -5.37 14.58
C PRO A 108 -14.96 -6.67 15.22
N GLY A 109 -14.77 -7.59 15.48
CA GLY A 109 -15.16 -8.88 16.06
C GLY A 109 -14.17 -9.99 15.75
N GLU A 110 -13.10 -9.64 15.04
CA GLU A 110 -12.05 -10.60 14.72
C GLU A 110 -11.25 -10.98 15.97
N ASP A 111 -10.97 -12.28 16.11
CA ASP A 111 -10.00 -12.73 17.11
C ASP A 111 -8.60 -12.24 16.72
N ARG A 112 -7.96 -11.52 17.61
CA ARG A 112 -6.64 -10.91 17.37
C ARG A 112 -5.47 -11.82 17.74
N ALA A 113 -5.72 -12.89 18.49
CA ALA A 113 -4.68 -13.80 18.94
C ALA A 113 -3.87 -14.47 17.81
N PRO A 114 -4.50 -14.93 16.69
CA PRO A 114 -3.77 -15.54 15.58
C PRO A 114 -3.09 -14.54 14.65
N LEU A 115 -3.23 -13.22 14.86
CA LEU A 115 -2.67 -12.21 13.99
C LEU A 115 -1.16 -12.03 14.22
N ALA A 116 -0.43 -11.80 13.14
CA ALA A 116 1.02 -11.59 13.19
C ALA A 116 1.40 -10.32 13.96
N SER A 117 2.47 -10.36 14.74
CA SER A 117 3.01 -9.17 15.38
C SER A 117 3.52 -8.17 14.33
N PRO A 118 3.17 -6.86 14.42
CA PRO A 118 3.69 -5.85 13.50
C PRO A 118 5.24 -5.81 13.44
N ARG A 119 5.89 -6.06 14.56
CA ARG A 119 7.35 -6.09 14.64
C ARG A 119 7.96 -7.25 13.87
N ASP A 120 7.38 -8.45 14.01
CA ASP A 120 7.88 -9.64 13.33
C ASP A 120 7.60 -9.58 11.83
N GLU A 121 6.44 -9.05 11.46
CA GLU A 121 6.09 -8.84 10.05
C GLU A 121 6.99 -7.80 9.38
N ALA A 122 7.30 -6.71 10.07
CA ALA A 122 8.26 -5.73 9.57
C ALA A 122 9.65 -6.33 9.35
N LYS A 123 10.12 -7.16 10.29
CA LYS A 123 11.40 -7.87 10.12
C LYS A 123 11.37 -8.80 8.91
N ARG A 124 10.30 -9.57 8.74
CA ARG A 124 10.12 -10.47 7.60
C ARG A 124 10.19 -9.70 6.27
N ILE A 125 9.46 -8.61 6.16
CA ILE A 125 9.39 -7.79 4.95
C ILE A 125 10.76 -7.17 4.65
N LEU A 126 11.44 -6.63 5.64
CA LEU A 126 12.73 -5.97 5.47
C LEU A 126 13.89 -6.93 5.23
N SER A 127 13.77 -8.20 5.57
CA SER A 127 14.83 -9.21 5.37
C SER A 127 14.97 -9.68 3.92
N VAL A 128 14.08 -9.27 3.01
CA VAL A 128 14.04 -9.70 1.61
C VAL A 128 14.98 -8.87 0.72
N HIS A 129 15.67 -7.92 1.28
CA HIS A 129 16.61 -7.01 0.54
C HIS A 129 18.02 -7.57 0.41
#